data_12c169b444ed32c5f17978d4638beb8b
#
_entry.id   12c169b444ed32c5f17978d4638beb8b
#
_cell.length_a   1.000
_cell.length_b   1.000
_cell.length_c   1.000
_cell.angle_alpha   90.00
_cell.angle_beta   90.00
_cell.angle_gamma   90.00
#
_symmetry.space_group_name_H-M   'P 1'
#
loop_
_entity.id
_entity.type
_entity.pdbx_description
1 polymer ?
#
loop_
_entity_poly.entity_id
_entity_poly.type
_entity_poly.pdbx_seq_one_letter_code
_entity_poly.pdbx_strand_id
1 'polypeptide(L)'
;MSEPRSILIVEDEPLIAMMLEDFLDSLGHNVVASCDNLEDGLDWAGKGGFDVAICDVRLKDGKSVWPLADRLTEAGIPFVLATGGHLEPPPAAHAAAPLLSKPYTIDAIEPAIEQAIRG
;
A
#
# COMPACT_ATOMS: atom_id res chain seq x y z
N MET A 1 1.98 -20.16 7.35
CA MET A 1 1.23 -19.05 7.97
C MET A 1 2.10 -17.82 8.01
N SER A 2 1.55 -16.71 7.58
CA SER A 2 2.29 -15.45 7.61
C SER A 2 2.27 -14.85 8.99
N GLU A 3 3.35 -14.20 9.36
CA GLU A 3 3.41 -13.47 10.62
C GLU A 3 2.54 -12.21 10.53
N PRO A 4 1.93 -11.78 11.65
CA PRO A 4 1.24 -10.50 11.68
C PRO A 4 2.18 -9.36 11.31
N ARG A 5 1.68 -8.43 10.46
CA ARG A 5 2.45 -7.28 10.01
C ARG A 5 1.72 -6.00 10.41
N SER A 6 2.49 -4.95 10.61
CA SER A 6 1.94 -3.61 10.80
C SER A 6 1.88 -2.94 9.44
N ILE A 7 0.69 -2.47 9.07
CA ILE A 7 0.43 -2.03 7.70
C ILE A 7 -0.09 -0.61 7.67
N LEU A 8 0.49 0.19 6.78
CA LEU A 8 0.01 1.52 6.46
C LEU A 8 -0.85 1.41 5.20
N ILE A 9 -2.04 2.01 5.23
CA ILE A 9 -2.92 2.11 4.07
C ILE A 9 -2.90 3.54 3.56
N VAL A 10 -2.73 3.71 2.25
CA VAL A 10 -2.87 5.02 1.59
C VAL A 10 -3.89 4.85 0.47
N GLU A 11 -5.14 5.21 0.75
CA GLU A 11 -6.28 5.03 -0.14
C GLU A 11 -7.26 6.17 0.07
N ASP A 12 -7.63 6.87 -1.00
CA ASP A 12 -8.47 8.06 -0.90
C ASP A 12 -9.97 7.78 -0.90
N GLU A 13 -10.39 6.55 -1.20
CA GLU A 13 -11.80 6.19 -1.17
C GLU A 13 -12.13 5.52 0.18
N PRO A 14 -12.96 6.16 1.03
CA PRO A 14 -13.21 5.64 2.37
C PRO A 14 -13.76 4.22 2.42
N LEU A 15 -14.68 3.90 1.51
CA LEU A 15 -15.27 2.55 1.49
C LEU A 15 -14.27 1.48 1.12
N ILE A 16 -13.37 1.79 0.19
CA ILE A 16 -12.32 0.85 -0.21
C ILE A 16 -11.31 0.70 0.91
N ALA A 17 -10.95 1.79 1.57
CA ALA A 17 -10.05 1.74 2.71
C ALA A 17 -10.63 0.88 3.84
N MET A 18 -11.91 1.03 4.16
CA MET A 18 -12.59 0.22 5.17
C MET A 18 -12.58 -1.25 4.82
N MET A 19 -12.87 -1.57 3.56
CA MET A 19 -12.86 -2.95 3.10
C MET A 19 -11.48 -3.58 3.24
N LEU A 20 -10.44 -2.83 2.89
CA LEU A 20 -9.07 -3.30 3.01
C LEU A 20 -8.69 -3.51 4.48
N GLU A 21 -9.10 -2.58 5.36
CA GLU A 21 -8.87 -2.73 6.79
C GLU A 21 -9.51 -4.01 7.33
N ASP A 22 -10.74 -4.30 6.92
CA ASP A 22 -11.45 -5.50 7.35
C ASP A 22 -10.74 -6.76 6.88
N PHE A 23 -10.28 -6.77 5.64
CA PHE A 23 -9.53 -7.92 5.10
C PHE A 23 -8.23 -8.14 5.86
N LEU A 24 -7.50 -7.07 6.13
CA LEU A 24 -6.22 -7.16 6.84
C LEU A 24 -6.43 -7.63 8.27
N ASP A 25 -7.47 -7.14 8.93
CA ASP A 25 -7.82 -7.59 10.27
C ASP A 25 -8.14 -9.09 10.27
N SER A 26 -8.91 -9.55 9.30
CA SER A 26 -9.25 -10.98 9.15
C SER A 26 -8.01 -11.83 8.92
N LEU A 27 -7.00 -11.29 8.28
CA LEU A 27 -5.74 -11.98 8.02
C LEU A 27 -4.77 -11.92 9.21
N GLY A 28 -5.14 -11.23 10.28
CA GLY A 28 -4.33 -11.14 11.49
C GLY A 28 -3.32 -10.01 11.49
N HIS A 29 -3.41 -9.09 10.54
CA HIS A 29 -2.49 -7.94 10.48
C HIS A 29 -3.03 -6.76 11.27
N ASN A 30 -2.13 -5.83 11.60
CA ASN A 30 -2.48 -4.61 12.32
C ASN A 30 -2.35 -3.40 11.41
N VAL A 31 -3.43 -2.65 11.22
CA VAL A 31 -3.40 -1.41 10.43
C VAL A 31 -3.02 -0.26 11.36
N VAL A 32 -1.86 0.33 11.14
CA VAL A 32 -1.38 1.42 11.99
C VAL A 32 -2.05 2.74 11.66
N ALA A 33 -2.41 2.95 10.40
CA ALA A 33 -3.13 4.14 9.96
C ALA A 33 -3.69 3.93 8.57
N SER A 34 -4.74 4.68 8.25
CA SER A 34 -5.31 4.72 6.92
C SER A 34 -5.32 6.18 6.50
N CYS A 35 -4.49 6.51 5.51
CA CYS A 35 -4.34 7.88 5.00
C CYS A 35 -5.17 8.04 3.74
N ASP A 36 -5.79 9.19 3.57
CA ASP A 36 -6.60 9.46 2.38
C ASP A 36 -5.93 10.45 1.41
N ASN A 37 -4.68 10.80 1.66
CA ASN A 37 -3.96 11.77 0.84
C ASN A 37 -2.47 11.49 0.88
N LEU A 38 -1.75 12.10 -0.07
CA LEU A 38 -0.31 11.89 -0.23
C LEU A 38 0.47 12.47 0.95
N GLU A 39 0.10 13.63 1.43
CA GLU A 39 0.84 14.32 2.49
C GLU A 39 0.91 13.49 3.77
N ASP A 40 -0.22 12.92 4.17
CA ASP A 40 -0.25 12.07 5.37
C ASP A 40 0.57 10.81 5.18
N GLY A 41 0.52 10.23 3.97
CA GLY A 41 1.35 9.08 3.63
C GLY A 41 2.84 9.40 3.74
N LEU A 42 3.25 10.56 3.24
CA LEU A 42 4.64 11.00 3.33
C LEU A 42 5.07 11.21 4.78
N ASP A 43 4.20 11.77 5.60
CA ASP A 43 4.49 11.93 7.03
C ASP A 43 4.72 10.59 7.71
N TRP A 44 3.88 9.60 7.42
CA TRP A 44 4.05 8.26 7.97
C TRP A 44 5.33 7.60 7.47
N ALA A 45 5.68 7.78 6.19
CA ALA A 45 6.92 7.25 5.66
C ALA A 45 8.14 7.81 6.40
N GLY A 46 8.06 9.08 6.81
CA GLY A 46 9.13 9.70 7.59
C GLY A 46 9.22 9.21 9.03
N LYS A 47 8.07 8.82 9.62
CA LYS A 47 8.04 8.28 10.97
C LYS A 47 8.46 6.82 11.03
N GLY A 48 8.09 6.03 10.02
CA GLY A 48 8.24 4.58 10.08
C GLY A 48 7.30 3.94 11.10
N GLY A 49 7.68 2.79 11.63
CA GLY A 49 6.89 2.10 12.64
C GLY A 49 5.86 1.15 12.06
N PHE A 50 6.01 0.80 10.77
CA PHE A 50 5.17 -0.19 10.12
C PHE A 50 6.04 -1.05 9.20
N ASP A 51 5.53 -2.22 8.84
CA ASP A 51 6.31 -3.21 8.10
C ASP A 51 6.15 -3.11 6.59
N VAL A 52 4.98 -2.69 6.14
CA VAL A 52 4.65 -2.63 4.72
C VAL A 52 3.53 -1.61 4.51
N ALA A 53 3.51 -0.98 3.35
CA ALA A 53 2.45 -0.05 2.97
C ALA A 53 1.67 -0.60 1.79
N ILE A 54 0.36 -0.37 1.77
CA ILE A 54 -0.50 -0.65 0.60
C ILE A 54 -0.99 0.70 0.12
N CYS A 55 -0.58 1.09 -1.08
CA CYS A 55 -0.76 2.43 -1.60
C CYS A 55 -1.51 2.42 -2.93
N ASP A 56 -2.55 3.24 -3.04
CA ASP A 56 -3.22 3.48 -4.31
C ASP A 56 -2.27 4.23 -5.22
N VAL A 57 -2.18 3.82 -6.48
CA VAL A 57 -1.30 4.46 -7.46
C VAL A 57 -1.74 5.90 -7.73
N ARG A 58 -3.04 6.16 -7.72
CA ARG A 58 -3.57 7.48 -7.98
C ARG A 58 -4.41 7.94 -6.81
N LEU A 59 -4.06 9.07 -6.22
CA LEU A 59 -4.72 9.65 -5.07
C LEU A 59 -5.56 10.85 -5.44
N LYS A 60 -6.16 11.50 -4.43
CA LYS A 60 -7.00 12.69 -4.61
C LYS A 60 -6.32 13.73 -5.46
N ASP A 61 -7.11 14.45 -6.23
CA ASP A 61 -6.65 15.54 -7.11
C ASP A 61 -5.71 15.04 -8.21
N GLY A 62 -5.77 13.76 -8.53
CA GLY A 62 -4.94 13.17 -9.57
C GLY A 62 -3.48 13.04 -9.21
N LYS A 63 -3.13 13.25 -7.93
CA LYS A 63 -1.74 13.09 -7.49
C LYS A 63 -1.31 11.64 -7.58
N SER A 64 -0.11 11.41 -8.08
CA SER A 64 0.44 10.08 -8.16
C SER A 64 1.14 9.69 -6.86
N VAL A 65 1.29 8.40 -6.68
CA VAL A 65 1.91 7.83 -5.47
C VAL A 65 3.43 7.88 -5.51
N TRP A 66 4.04 8.23 -6.64
CA TRP A 66 5.47 8.04 -6.83
C TRP A 66 6.38 8.76 -5.83
N PRO A 67 6.08 9.99 -5.39
CA PRO A 67 6.87 10.60 -4.32
C PRO A 67 6.86 9.78 -3.04
N LEU A 68 5.72 9.16 -2.71
CA LEU A 68 5.62 8.30 -1.54
C LEU A 68 6.41 7.01 -1.74
N ALA A 69 6.30 6.41 -2.94
CA ALA A 69 7.06 5.19 -3.26
C ALA A 69 8.56 5.45 -3.14
N ASP A 70 9.03 6.60 -3.61
CA ASP A 70 10.43 6.98 -3.47
C ASP A 70 10.85 7.09 -2.00
N ARG A 71 10.01 7.71 -1.18
CA ARG A 71 10.30 7.86 0.26
C ARG A 71 10.34 6.51 0.96
N LEU A 72 9.39 5.64 0.66
CA LEU A 72 9.35 4.29 1.25
C LEU A 72 10.59 3.50 0.86
N THR A 73 11.01 3.61 -0.40
CA THR A 73 12.21 2.94 -0.88
C THR A 73 13.45 3.45 -0.15
N GLU A 74 13.58 4.75 0.01
CA GLU A 74 14.69 5.34 0.75
C GLU A 74 14.73 4.88 2.20
N ALA A 75 13.56 4.70 2.80
CA ALA A 75 13.45 4.24 4.19
C ALA A 75 13.60 2.73 4.34
N GLY A 76 13.70 1.99 3.23
CA GLY A 76 13.78 0.53 3.26
C GLY A 76 12.47 -0.15 3.61
N ILE A 77 11.35 0.52 3.40
CA ILE A 77 10.02 -0.02 3.72
C ILE A 77 9.38 -0.56 2.45
N PRO A 78 9.05 -1.87 2.40
CA PRO A 78 8.38 -2.45 1.24
C PRO A 78 6.95 -1.94 1.10
N PHE A 79 6.43 -1.98 -0.12
CA PHE A 79 5.07 -1.53 -0.38
C PHE A 79 4.43 -2.32 -1.52
N VAL A 80 3.10 -2.31 -1.51
CA VAL A 80 2.25 -2.89 -2.56
C VAL A 80 1.51 -1.74 -3.21
N LEU A 81 1.42 -1.76 -4.53
CA LEU A 81 0.68 -0.75 -5.29
C LEU A 81 -0.70 -1.28 -5.66
N ALA A 82 -1.72 -0.49 -5.42
CA ALA A 82 -3.10 -0.84 -5.74
C ALA A 82 -3.58 -0.01 -6.93
N THR A 83 -4.28 -0.66 -7.87
CA THR A 83 -4.65 -0.02 -9.11
C THR A 83 -6.05 -0.43 -9.56
N GLY A 84 -6.77 0.52 -10.12
CA GLY A 84 -8.15 0.33 -10.61
C GLY A 84 -8.28 -0.13 -12.05
N GLY A 85 -7.19 -0.53 -12.70
CA GLY A 85 -7.27 -1.17 -14.00
C GLY A 85 -6.69 -0.42 -15.19
N HIS A 86 -6.59 0.89 -15.16
CA HIS A 86 -5.88 1.63 -16.20
C HIS A 86 -4.51 1.98 -15.72
N LEU A 87 -3.53 1.33 -16.32
CA LEU A 87 -2.19 1.47 -15.85
C LEU A 87 -1.34 2.22 -16.83
N GLU A 88 -0.86 3.34 -16.35
CA GLU A 88 0.40 3.82 -16.84
C GLU A 88 1.45 2.90 -16.21
N PRO A 89 2.44 2.45 -16.97
CA PRO A 89 3.51 1.65 -16.39
C PRO A 89 4.16 2.41 -15.23
N PRO A 90 4.48 1.73 -14.12
CA PRO A 90 5.19 2.41 -13.05
C PRO A 90 6.57 2.87 -13.52
N PRO A 91 7.13 3.91 -12.86
CA PRO A 91 8.53 4.28 -13.13
C PRO A 91 9.46 3.08 -12.99
N ALA A 92 10.54 3.08 -13.73
CA ALA A 92 11.48 1.95 -13.73
C ALA A 92 11.95 1.58 -12.33
N ALA A 93 12.11 2.57 -11.44
CA ALA A 93 12.54 2.34 -10.07
C ALA A 93 11.55 1.50 -9.26
N HIS A 94 10.27 1.47 -9.67
CA HIS A 94 9.21 0.78 -8.95
C HIS A 94 8.54 -0.32 -9.77
N ALA A 95 9.12 -0.68 -10.90
CA ALA A 95 8.52 -1.66 -11.82
C ALA A 95 8.37 -3.04 -11.20
N ALA A 96 9.17 -3.38 -10.20
CA ALA A 96 9.13 -4.68 -9.54
C ALA A 96 8.16 -4.73 -8.36
N ALA A 97 7.53 -3.62 -7.97
CA ALA A 97 6.62 -3.60 -6.84
C ALA A 97 5.39 -4.47 -7.12
N PRO A 98 4.93 -5.25 -6.13
CA PRO A 98 3.71 -6.05 -6.31
C PRO A 98 2.50 -5.16 -6.57
N LEU A 99 1.58 -5.67 -7.38
CA LEU A 99 0.35 -4.96 -7.74
C LEU A 99 -0.86 -5.69 -7.20
N LEU A 100 -1.82 -4.93 -6.66
CA LEU A 100 -3.13 -5.43 -6.30
C LEU A 100 -4.17 -4.76 -7.20
N SER A 101 -5.01 -5.56 -7.84
CA SER A 101 -6.09 -5.02 -8.66
C SER A 101 -7.31 -4.71 -7.82
N LYS A 102 -7.96 -3.61 -8.11
CA LYS A 102 -9.26 -3.28 -7.51
C LYS A 102 -10.38 -3.84 -8.38
N PRO A 103 -11.46 -4.33 -7.79
CA PRO A 103 -11.67 -4.48 -6.35
C PRO A 103 -10.81 -5.59 -5.76
N TYR A 104 -10.39 -5.39 -4.51
CA TYR A 104 -9.54 -6.37 -3.85
C TYR A 104 -10.29 -7.65 -3.56
N THR A 105 -9.56 -8.77 -3.60
CA THR A 105 -10.05 -10.02 -3.00
C THR A 105 -9.12 -10.36 -1.85
N ILE A 106 -9.69 -10.94 -0.80
CA ILE A 106 -8.90 -11.28 0.38
C ILE A 106 -7.76 -12.24 0.03
N ASP A 107 -7.99 -13.13 -0.93
CA ASP A 107 -7.01 -14.13 -1.35
C ASP A 107 -5.78 -13.52 -2.03
N ALA A 108 -5.92 -12.33 -2.61
CA ALA A 108 -4.82 -11.68 -3.32
C ALA A 108 -3.91 -10.86 -2.39
N ILE A 109 -4.42 -10.47 -1.22
CA ILE A 109 -3.73 -9.52 -0.35
C ILE A 109 -2.48 -10.13 0.27
N GLU A 110 -2.61 -11.31 0.89
CA GLU A 110 -1.49 -11.93 1.59
C GLU A 110 -0.31 -12.22 0.67
N PRO A 111 -0.51 -12.81 -0.52
CA PRO A 111 0.60 -13.04 -1.44
C PRO A 111 1.31 -11.75 -1.86
N ALA A 112 0.56 -10.66 -2.07
CA ALA A 112 1.16 -9.38 -2.45
C ALA A 112 2.04 -8.83 -1.33
N ILE A 113 1.57 -8.91 -0.09
CA ILE A 113 2.34 -8.47 1.08
C ILE A 113 3.63 -9.28 1.20
N GLU A 114 3.53 -10.59 1.10
CA GLU A 114 4.69 -11.47 1.20
C GLU A 114 5.71 -11.18 0.09
N GLN A 115 5.23 -10.96 -1.13
CA GLN A 115 6.10 -10.63 -2.24
C GLN A 115 6.83 -9.30 -2.01
N ALA A 116 6.13 -8.30 -1.48
CA ALA A 116 6.72 -7.00 -1.18
C ALA A 116 7.83 -7.13 -0.13
N ILE A 117 7.59 -7.90 0.91
CA ILE A 117 8.53 -8.06 2.02
C ILE A 117 9.78 -8.84 1.58
N ARG A 118 9.61 -9.84 0.74
CA ARG A 118 10.75 -10.62 0.23
C ARG A 118 11.62 -9.83 -0.73
N GLY A 119 11.03 -8.85 -1.35
CA GLY A 119 11.71 -7.92 -2.21
C GLY A 119 12.22 -8.38 -3.46
#